data_b4457132edab299ae97c143bfbd6e6c1
#
_entry.id   b4457132edab299ae97c143bfbd6e6c1
#
_cell.length_a   1.000
_cell.length_b   1.000
_cell.length_c   1.000
_cell.angle_alpha   90.00
_cell.angle_beta   90.00
_cell.angle_gamma   90.00
#
_symmetry.space_group_name_H-M   'P 1'
#
loop_
_entity.id
_entity.type
_entity.pdbx_description
1 polymer ?
#
loop_
_entity_poly.entity_id
_entity_poly.type
_entity_poly.pdbx_seq_one_letter_code
_entity_poly.pdbx_strand_id
1 'polypeptide(L)'
;MCGYKKIKIEYIMMAVAFASVVWSIFAGFRISRFQWLFVMGSVIWFLGMCRLLDQNKKNIVVMVVICIIYCMLAHRQLINGFQIINNKMAEALNQSMDLGFYYYISVTLEHSRRDSVLAVLFFVLVAGIVLGILRCRPLTLFLTTGLMEMAVLMIAPYGISAAFFLFLGSWIVYFSIRKGKKGFAAGLYIMFLA
;
A
#
# COMPACT_ATOMS: atom_id res chain seq x y z
N MET A 1 -8.17 -27.33 21.72
CA MET A 1 -9.08 -26.56 20.84
C MET A 1 -8.54 -25.15 20.73
N CYS A 2 -7.92 -24.81 19.59
CA CYS A 2 -7.41 -23.46 19.35
C CYS A 2 -8.60 -22.54 19.06
N GLY A 3 -8.98 -21.71 20.06
CA GLY A 3 -10.06 -20.75 19.90
C GLY A 3 -9.71 -19.79 18.79
N TYR A 4 -10.48 -19.81 17.71
CA TYR A 4 -10.42 -18.83 16.62
C TYR A 4 -10.64 -17.43 17.21
N LYS A 5 -9.54 -16.70 17.45
CA LYS A 5 -9.67 -15.27 17.80
C LYS A 5 -10.34 -14.55 16.62
N LYS A 6 -11.54 -14.02 16.86
CA LYS A 6 -12.29 -13.21 15.89
C LYS A 6 -11.40 -12.09 15.37
N ILE A 7 -11.34 -11.90 14.04
CA ILE A 7 -10.65 -10.75 13.44
C ILE A 7 -11.31 -9.48 13.99
N LYS A 8 -10.51 -8.60 14.57
CA LYS A 8 -11.01 -7.34 15.10
C LYS A 8 -11.45 -6.43 13.93
N ILE A 9 -12.60 -5.79 14.08
CA ILE A 9 -13.11 -4.86 13.05
C ILE A 9 -12.12 -3.73 12.76
N GLU A 10 -11.30 -3.36 13.76
CA GLU A 10 -10.20 -2.41 13.61
C GLU A 10 -9.16 -2.86 12.55
N TYR A 11 -8.86 -4.17 12.48
CA TYR A 11 -7.92 -4.70 11.47
C TYR A 11 -8.52 -4.65 10.07
N ILE A 12 -9.85 -4.80 9.95
CA ILE A 12 -10.54 -4.65 8.66
C ILE A 12 -10.40 -3.21 8.16
N MET A 13 -10.62 -2.22 9.02
CA MET A 13 -10.47 -0.81 8.62
C MET A 13 -9.04 -0.46 8.23
N MET A 14 -8.05 -0.96 8.98
CA MET A 14 -6.63 -0.81 8.62
C MET A 14 -6.29 -1.49 7.30
N ALA A 15 -6.87 -2.67 7.04
CA ALA A 15 -6.68 -3.40 5.79
C ALA A 15 -7.29 -2.64 4.60
N VAL A 16 -8.46 -2.01 4.78
CA VAL A 16 -9.09 -1.16 3.75
C VAL A 16 -8.22 0.07 3.48
N ALA A 17 -7.69 0.72 4.53
CA ALA A 17 -6.77 1.85 4.36
C ALA A 17 -5.49 1.45 3.59
N PHE A 18 -4.91 0.30 3.88
CA PHE A 18 -3.77 -0.22 3.13
C PHE A 18 -4.14 -0.56 1.69
N ALA A 19 -5.29 -1.18 1.48
CA ALA A 19 -5.79 -1.53 0.15
C ALA A 19 -6.07 -0.29 -0.72
N SER A 20 -6.49 0.83 -0.13
CA SER A 20 -6.65 2.09 -0.87
C SER A 20 -5.32 2.64 -1.38
N VAL A 21 -4.26 2.58 -0.57
CA VAL A 21 -2.89 2.93 -1.03
C VAL A 21 -2.45 2.06 -2.21
N VAL A 22 -2.69 0.75 -2.12
CA VAL A 22 -2.39 -0.20 -3.21
C VAL A 22 -3.20 0.14 -4.45
N TRP A 23 -4.49 0.46 -4.29
CA TRP A 23 -5.33 0.89 -5.40
C TRP A 23 -4.81 2.18 -6.04
N SER A 24 -4.44 3.18 -5.24
CA SER A 24 -3.85 4.43 -5.72
C SER A 24 -2.60 4.19 -6.59
N ILE A 25 -1.72 3.27 -6.16
CA ILE A 25 -0.53 2.91 -6.94
C ILE A 25 -0.92 2.27 -8.28
N PHE A 26 -1.79 1.26 -8.27
CA PHE A 26 -2.19 0.57 -9.50
C PHE A 26 -2.96 1.49 -10.47
N ALA A 27 -3.86 2.31 -9.96
CA ALA A 27 -4.66 3.26 -10.75
C ALA A 27 -3.81 4.44 -11.23
N GLY A 28 -3.05 5.06 -10.32
CA GLY A 28 -2.26 6.25 -10.60
C GLY A 28 -1.16 6.03 -11.64
N PHE A 29 -0.58 4.84 -11.71
CA PHE A 29 0.43 4.47 -12.71
C PHE A 29 -0.09 3.58 -13.83
N ARG A 30 -1.39 3.25 -13.88
CA ARG A 30 -2.02 2.34 -14.86
C ARG A 30 -1.23 1.04 -15.04
N ILE A 31 -0.85 0.40 -13.94
CA ILE A 31 0.03 -0.77 -13.95
C ILE A 31 -0.70 -2.01 -14.46
N SER A 32 -1.96 -2.21 -14.07
CA SER A 32 -2.75 -3.39 -14.46
C SER A 32 -4.22 -3.05 -14.68
N ARG A 33 -4.86 -3.78 -15.65
CA ARG A 33 -6.33 -3.75 -15.83
C ARG A 33 -7.06 -4.50 -14.72
N PHE A 34 -6.40 -5.50 -14.11
CA PHE A 34 -6.96 -6.34 -13.05
C PHE A 34 -6.59 -5.81 -11.65
N GLN A 35 -6.55 -4.49 -11.49
CA GLN A 35 -6.18 -3.84 -10.23
C GLN A 35 -6.97 -4.36 -9.02
N TRP A 36 -8.26 -4.71 -9.18
CA TRP A 36 -9.10 -5.21 -8.11
C TRP A 36 -8.62 -6.51 -7.47
N LEU A 37 -8.01 -7.41 -8.25
CA LEU A 37 -7.43 -8.64 -7.70
C LEU A 37 -6.28 -8.32 -6.74
N PHE A 38 -5.45 -7.34 -7.07
CA PHE A 38 -4.33 -6.92 -6.22
C PHE A 38 -4.81 -6.16 -4.98
N VAL A 39 -5.85 -5.34 -5.12
CA VAL A 39 -6.49 -4.65 -3.99
C VAL A 39 -7.08 -5.67 -3.01
N MET A 40 -7.86 -6.63 -3.48
CA MET A 40 -8.41 -7.71 -2.63
C MET A 40 -7.31 -8.59 -2.05
N GLY A 41 -6.30 -8.93 -2.83
CA GLY A 41 -5.12 -9.67 -2.36
C GLY A 41 -4.38 -8.93 -1.23
N SER A 42 -4.26 -7.61 -1.30
CA SER A 42 -3.61 -6.82 -0.25
C SER A 42 -4.41 -6.80 1.06
N VAL A 43 -5.76 -6.79 0.99
CA VAL A 43 -6.62 -6.95 2.17
C VAL A 43 -6.38 -8.30 2.84
N ILE A 44 -6.43 -9.38 2.05
CA ILE A 44 -6.23 -10.75 2.55
C ILE A 44 -4.82 -10.89 3.15
N TRP A 45 -3.83 -10.36 2.46
CA TRP A 45 -2.44 -10.37 2.92
C TRP A 45 -2.28 -9.64 4.27
N PHE A 46 -2.78 -8.41 4.38
CA PHE A 46 -2.67 -7.63 5.61
C PHE A 46 -3.40 -8.29 6.78
N LEU A 47 -4.62 -8.79 6.57
CA LEU A 47 -5.38 -9.51 7.61
C LEU A 47 -4.68 -10.79 8.02
N GLY A 48 -4.12 -11.54 7.08
CA GLY A 48 -3.30 -12.71 7.31
C GLY A 48 -2.08 -12.38 8.18
N MET A 49 -1.38 -11.30 7.84
CA MET A 49 -0.24 -10.80 8.61
C MET A 49 -0.62 -10.43 10.04
N CYS A 50 -1.70 -9.68 10.24
CA CYS A 50 -2.18 -9.34 11.57
C CYS A 50 -2.48 -10.59 12.40
N ARG A 51 -3.13 -11.59 11.80
CA ARG A 51 -3.44 -12.86 12.46
C ARG A 51 -2.20 -13.66 12.82
N LEU A 52 -1.25 -13.80 11.91
CA LEU A 52 -0.01 -14.56 12.14
C LEU A 52 0.84 -13.91 13.24
N LEU A 53 0.90 -12.58 13.25
CA LEU A 53 1.64 -11.83 14.28
C LEU A 53 0.95 -11.85 15.65
N ASP A 54 -0.39 -11.99 15.69
CA ASP A 54 -1.13 -12.17 16.96
C ASP A 54 -0.92 -13.58 17.54
N GLN A 55 -0.66 -14.57 16.70
CA GLN A 55 -0.35 -15.93 17.14
C GLN A 55 1.08 -16.04 17.68
N ASN A 56 2.06 -15.56 16.92
CA ASN A 56 3.47 -15.61 17.33
C ASN A 56 4.28 -14.53 16.59
N LYS A 57 4.98 -13.69 17.36
CA LYS A 57 5.88 -12.66 16.80
C LYS A 57 7.02 -13.25 15.96
N LYS A 58 7.44 -14.50 16.23
CA LYS A 58 8.50 -15.19 15.44
C LYS A 58 8.08 -15.42 13.98
N ASN A 59 6.78 -15.41 13.67
CA ASN A 59 6.28 -15.52 12.29
C ASN A 59 6.78 -14.38 11.36
N ILE A 60 7.26 -13.27 11.93
CA ILE A 60 7.95 -12.22 11.16
C ILE A 60 9.14 -12.80 10.37
N VAL A 61 9.93 -13.68 11.01
CA VAL A 61 11.11 -14.27 10.36
C VAL A 61 10.70 -15.04 9.11
N VAL A 62 9.64 -15.83 9.20
CA VAL A 62 9.12 -16.61 8.06
C VAL A 62 8.72 -15.66 6.92
N MET A 63 8.05 -14.56 7.23
CA MET A 63 7.61 -13.58 6.22
C MET A 63 8.78 -12.85 5.57
N VAL A 64 9.80 -12.49 6.34
CA VAL A 64 11.03 -11.90 5.81
C VAL A 64 11.74 -12.88 4.89
N VAL A 65 11.83 -14.16 5.27
CA VAL A 65 12.40 -15.19 4.40
C VAL A 65 11.64 -15.32 3.08
N ILE A 66 10.30 -15.29 3.11
CA ILE A 66 9.47 -15.29 1.89
C ILE A 66 9.81 -14.09 1.00
N CYS A 67 9.95 -12.90 1.56
CA CYS A 67 10.35 -11.71 0.80
C CYS A 67 11.75 -11.84 0.20
N ILE A 68 12.69 -12.42 0.93
CA ILE A 68 14.05 -12.67 0.43
C ILE A 68 14.02 -13.66 -0.75
N ILE A 69 13.30 -14.77 -0.60
CA ILE A 69 13.13 -15.76 -1.68
C ILE A 69 12.48 -15.12 -2.90
N TYR A 70 11.42 -14.33 -2.71
CA TYR A 70 10.78 -13.60 -3.80
C TYR A 70 11.77 -12.66 -4.51
N CYS A 71 12.56 -11.90 -3.75
CA CYS A 71 13.58 -11.01 -4.29
C CYS A 71 14.65 -11.77 -5.09
N MET A 72 15.10 -12.92 -4.59
CA MET A 72 16.09 -13.75 -5.30
C MET A 72 15.55 -14.32 -6.62
N LEU A 73 14.31 -14.82 -6.61
CA LEU A 73 13.70 -15.43 -7.80
C LEU A 73 13.33 -14.39 -8.88
N ALA A 74 12.91 -13.20 -8.48
CA ALA A 74 12.40 -12.17 -9.37
C ALA A 74 13.33 -10.94 -9.52
N HIS A 75 14.62 -11.02 -9.10
CA HIS A 75 15.49 -9.85 -8.99
C HIS A 75 15.59 -9.01 -10.26
N ARG A 76 15.75 -9.64 -11.46
CA ARG A 76 15.83 -8.94 -12.74
C ARG A 76 14.52 -8.21 -13.07
N GLN A 77 13.40 -8.90 -12.89
CA GLN A 77 12.06 -8.35 -13.13
C GLN A 77 11.74 -7.22 -12.14
N LEU A 78 12.19 -7.35 -10.88
CA LEU A 78 12.03 -6.30 -9.87
C LEU A 78 12.81 -5.05 -10.25
N ILE A 79 14.08 -5.18 -10.62
CA ILE A 79 14.91 -4.04 -11.05
C ILE A 79 14.28 -3.35 -12.26
N ASN A 80 13.93 -4.10 -13.30
CA ASN A 80 13.28 -3.55 -14.48
C ASN A 80 11.94 -2.88 -14.14
N GLY A 81 11.11 -3.53 -13.32
CA GLY A 81 9.81 -3.01 -12.89
C GLY A 81 9.93 -1.71 -12.09
N PHE A 82 10.88 -1.61 -11.15
CA PHE A 82 11.14 -0.37 -10.42
C PHE A 82 11.66 0.75 -11.33
N GLN A 83 12.52 0.44 -12.28
CA GLN A 83 12.98 1.42 -13.27
C GLN A 83 11.83 1.96 -14.13
N ILE A 84 10.92 1.08 -14.57
CA ILE A 84 9.72 1.48 -15.33
C ILE A 84 8.82 2.41 -14.49
N ILE A 85 8.56 2.07 -13.24
CA ILE A 85 7.75 2.89 -12.34
C ILE A 85 8.44 4.24 -12.12
N ASN A 86 9.74 4.24 -11.89
CA ASN A 86 10.52 5.47 -11.69
C ASN A 86 10.51 6.35 -12.94
N ASN A 87 10.60 5.78 -14.14
CA ASN A 87 10.47 6.53 -15.39
C ASN A 87 9.08 7.19 -15.52
N LYS A 88 8.00 6.50 -15.15
CA LYS A 88 6.66 7.08 -15.13
C LYS A 88 6.53 8.21 -14.12
N MET A 89 7.18 8.08 -12.95
CA MET A 89 7.24 9.13 -11.96
C MET A 89 8.02 10.35 -12.48
N ALA A 90 9.19 10.13 -13.07
CA ALA A 90 10.00 11.17 -13.67
C ALA A 90 9.23 11.90 -14.78
N GLU A 91 8.52 11.17 -15.63
CA GLU A 91 7.67 11.74 -16.67
C GLU A 91 6.58 12.64 -16.07
N ALA A 92 5.85 12.16 -15.05
CA ALA A 92 4.81 12.95 -14.38
C ALA A 92 5.36 14.22 -13.73
N LEU A 93 6.51 14.12 -13.06
CA LEU A 93 7.16 15.26 -12.41
C LEU A 93 7.71 16.27 -13.43
N ASN A 94 8.31 15.78 -14.53
CA ASN A 94 8.79 16.67 -15.59
C ASN A 94 7.63 17.40 -16.28
N GLN A 95 6.49 16.72 -16.48
CA GLN A 95 5.30 17.36 -17.07
C GLN A 95 4.64 18.38 -16.15
N SER A 96 4.66 18.15 -14.83
CA SER A 96 3.98 19.03 -13.86
C SER A 96 4.86 20.16 -13.33
N MET A 97 6.18 19.94 -13.19
CA MET A 97 7.08 20.87 -12.49
C MET A 97 8.32 21.27 -13.29
N ASP A 98 8.48 20.74 -14.52
CA ASP A 98 9.65 21.01 -15.40
C ASP A 98 11.01 20.79 -14.69
N LEU A 99 11.12 19.70 -13.93
CA LEU A 99 12.28 19.44 -13.05
C LEU A 99 13.46 18.80 -13.78
N GLY A 100 13.31 18.37 -15.03
CA GLY A 100 14.37 17.79 -15.85
C GLY A 100 14.93 16.46 -15.32
N PHE A 101 14.10 15.62 -14.69
CA PHE A 101 14.51 14.29 -14.22
C PHE A 101 14.93 13.39 -15.38
N TYR A 102 16.01 12.65 -15.18
CA TYR A 102 16.53 11.69 -16.16
C TYR A 102 15.75 10.38 -16.14
N TYR A 103 15.66 9.74 -17.32
CA TYR A 103 15.03 8.44 -17.49
C TYR A 103 16.07 7.32 -17.49
N TYR A 104 15.68 6.15 -16.97
CA TYR A 104 16.49 4.92 -17.13
C TYR A 104 16.39 4.42 -18.58
N ILE A 105 17.49 4.40 -19.30
CA ILE A 105 17.55 3.98 -20.72
C ILE A 105 17.57 2.46 -20.85
N SER A 106 18.06 1.74 -19.83
CA SER A 106 18.23 0.28 -19.83
C SER A 106 16.94 -0.53 -19.62
N VAL A 107 15.78 0.10 -19.72
CA VAL A 107 14.49 -0.53 -19.47
C VAL A 107 14.10 -1.46 -20.62
N THR A 108 13.84 -2.74 -20.31
CA THR A 108 13.31 -3.71 -21.27
C THR A 108 11.78 -3.56 -21.36
N LEU A 109 11.27 -3.09 -22.50
CA LEU A 109 9.83 -2.82 -22.68
C LEU A 109 8.99 -4.07 -22.95
N GLU A 110 9.61 -5.16 -23.41
CA GLU A 110 8.94 -6.40 -23.84
C GLU A 110 8.00 -7.00 -22.77
N HIS A 111 8.39 -6.95 -21.50
CA HIS A 111 7.62 -7.45 -20.38
C HIS A 111 7.27 -6.36 -19.34
N SER A 112 7.26 -5.10 -19.75
CA SER A 112 7.18 -3.93 -18.88
C SER A 112 6.00 -3.98 -17.90
N ARG A 113 4.85 -4.47 -18.35
CA ARG A 113 3.65 -4.58 -17.52
C ARG A 113 3.79 -5.63 -16.43
N ARG A 114 4.29 -6.82 -16.77
CA ARG A 114 4.51 -7.91 -15.81
C ARG A 114 5.53 -7.50 -14.75
N ASP A 115 6.62 -6.90 -15.18
CA ASP A 115 7.71 -6.50 -14.31
C ASP A 115 7.29 -5.38 -13.35
N SER A 116 6.51 -4.40 -13.82
CA SER A 116 5.91 -3.38 -12.95
C SER A 116 4.96 -3.96 -11.92
N VAL A 117 4.12 -4.95 -12.31
CA VAL A 117 3.23 -5.65 -11.37
C VAL A 117 4.04 -6.40 -10.31
N LEU A 118 5.10 -7.13 -10.69
CA LEU A 118 5.95 -7.84 -9.74
C LEU A 118 6.64 -6.88 -8.77
N ALA A 119 7.13 -5.72 -9.24
CA ALA A 119 7.73 -4.70 -8.39
C ALA A 119 6.73 -4.14 -7.36
N VAL A 120 5.49 -3.83 -7.78
CA VAL A 120 4.45 -3.37 -6.84
C VAL A 120 4.03 -4.46 -5.88
N LEU A 121 3.92 -5.72 -6.32
CA LEU A 121 3.63 -6.84 -5.42
C LEU A 121 4.71 -7.00 -4.34
N PHE A 122 5.98 -6.85 -4.70
CA PHE A 122 7.07 -6.86 -3.72
C PHE A 122 6.91 -5.73 -2.69
N PHE A 123 6.61 -4.51 -3.17
CA PHE A 123 6.30 -3.39 -2.29
C PHE A 123 5.13 -3.69 -1.36
N VAL A 124 4.03 -4.26 -1.86
CA VAL A 124 2.84 -4.65 -1.08
C VAL A 124 3.20 -5.70 -0.01
N LEU A 125 4.04 -6.69 -0.35
CA LEU A 125 4.50 -7.70 0.60
C LEU A 125 5.30 -7.06 1.75
N VAL A 126 6.29 -6.23 1.42
CA VAL A 126 7.14 -5.55 2.42
C VAL A 126 6.33 -4.56 3.25
N ALA A 127 5.53 -3.71 2.61
CA ALA A 127 4.69 -2.73 3.29
C ALA A 127 3.69 -3.42 4.23
N GLY A 128 3.06 -4.52 3.81
CA GLY A 128 2.15 -5.30 4.65
C GLY A 128 2.81 -5.87 5.91
N ILE A 129 4.07 -6.31 5.82
CA ILE A 129 4.85 -6.75 7.00
C ILE A 129 5.09 -5.58 7.95
N VAL A 130 5.59 -4.45 7.44
CA VAL A 130 5.90 -3.25 8.24
C VAL A 130 4.62 -2.74 8.93
N LEU A 131 3.54 -2.59 8.17
CA LEU A 131 2.26 -2.11 8.70
C LEU A 131 1.63 -3.13 9.68
N GLY A 132 1.81 -4.44 9.42
CA GLY A 132 1.41 -5.50 10.34
C GLY A 132 2.13 -5.41 11.69
N ILE A 133 3.42 -5.04 11.71
CA ILE A 133 4.18 -4.78 12.95
C ILE A 133 3.60 -3.54 13.65
N LEU A 134 3.27 -2.50 12.90
CA LEU A 134 2.74 -1.23 13.42
C LEU A 134 1.27 -1.30 13.86
N ARG A 135 0.56 -2.43 13.64
CA ARG A 135 -0.89 -2.58 13.94
C ARG A 135 -1.28 -2.20 15.37
N CYS A 136 -0.36 -2.34 16.33
CA CYS A 136 -0.59 -1.97 17.73
C CYS A 136 -0.40 -0.46 17.99
N ARG A 137 0.14 0.29 17.02
CA ARG A 137 0.40 1.74 17.08
C ARG A 137 -0.40 2.47 16.02
N PRO A 138 -1.71 2.69 16.23
CA PRO A 138 -2.61 3.18 15.17
C PRO A 138 -2.25 4.56 14.64
N LEU A 139 -1.72 5.45 15.48
CA LEU A 139 -1.29 6.78 15.03
C LEU A 139 -0.09 6.66 14.07
N THR A 140 0.90 5.85 14.42
CA THR A 140 2.07 5.62 13.55
C THR A 140 1.63 4.97 12.23
N LEU A 141 0.70 4.00 12.29
CA LEU A 141 0.17 3.33 11.10
C LEU A 141 -0.61 4.32 10.22
N PHE A 142 -1.44 5.19 10.81
CA PHE A 142 -2.14 6.26 10.09
C PHE A 142 -1.16 7.20 9.39
N LEU A 143 -0.14 7.69 10.12
CA LEU A 143 0.87 8.57 9.54
C LEU A 143 1.65 7.89 8.42
N THR A 144 2.06 6.63 8.60
CA THR A 144 2.82 5.89 7.58
C THR A 144 1.97 5.66 6.32
N THR A 145 0.73 5.18 6.47
CA THR A 145 -0.16 4.97 5.32
C THR A 145 -0.58 6.30 4.67
N GLY A 146 -0.77 7.35 5.46
CA GLY A 146 -1.07 8.70 4.98
C GLY A 146 0.08 9.30 4.16
N LEU A 147 1.32 9.16 4.63
CA LEU A 147 2.51 9.58 3.87
C LEU A 147 2.65 8.81 2.56
N MET A 148 2.38 7.49 2.57
CA MET A 148 2.39 6.69 1.34
C MET A 148 1.31 7.18 0.36
N GLU A 149 0.08 7.42 0.83
CA GLU A 149 -1.02 7.90 -0.02
C GLU A 149 -0.74 9.28 -0.58
N MET A 150 -0.25 10.22 0.25
CA MET A 150 0.12 11.58 -0.18
C MET A 150 1.27 11.54 -1.20
N ALA A 151 2.27 10.69 -0.99
CA ALA A 151 3.36 10.53 -1.97
C ALA A 151 2.82 10.05 -3.32
N VAL A 152 1.90 9.07 -3.33
CA VAL A 152 1.27 8.60 -4.58
C VAL A 152 0.43 9.68 -5.23
N LEU A 153 -0.36 10.46 -4.44
CA LEU A 153 -1.14 11.60 -4.96
C LEU A 153 -0.27 12.65 -5.65
N MET A 154 0.91 12.93 -5.09
CA MET A 154 1.82 13.94 -5.63
C MET A 154 2.51 13.51 -6.94
N ILE A 155 2.80 12.22 -7.09
CA ILE A 155 3.63 11.70 -8.19
C ILE A 155 2.85 10.88 -9.22
N ALA A 156 1.58 10.55 -8.96
CA ALA A 156 0.78 9.76 -9.88
C ALA A 156 0.30 10.62 -11.06
N PRO A 157 0.56 10.21 -12.31
CA PRO A 157 0.16 10.97 -13.49
C PRO A 157 -1.35 10.97 -13.73
N TYR A 158 -2.09 10.09 -13.06
CA TYR A 158 -3.54 9.94 -13.23
C TYR A 158 -4.27 10.15 -11.90
N GLY A 159 -5.46 10.77 -11.97
CA GLY A 159 -6.26 11.07 -10.78
C GLY A 159 -6.70 9.80 -10.03
N ILE A 160 -6.55 9.83 -8.72
CA ILE A 160 -6.83 8.72 -7.79
C ILE A 160 -7.82 9.13 -6.68
N SER A 161 -8.65 10.14 -6.93
CA SER A 161 -9.56 10.71 -5.93
C SER A 161 -10.43 9.67 -5.20
N ALA A 162 -10.96 8.67 -5.92
CA ALA A 162 -11.80 7.63 -5.31
C ALA A 162 -11.04 6.78 -4.28
N ALA A 163 -9.78 6.42 -4.54
CA ALA A 163 -8.95 5.68 -3.61
C ALA A 163 -8.61 6.52 -2.37
N PHE A 164 -8.33 7.81 -2.56
CA PHE A 164 -8.07 8.74 -1.48
C PHE A 164 -9.29 8.91 -0.55
N PHE A 165 -10.49 9.05 -1.10
CA PHE A 165 -11.70 9.10 -0.28
C PHE A 165 -11.96 7.79 0.48
N LEU A 166 -11.66 6.64 -0.12
CA LEU A 166 -11.73 5.36 0.58
C LEU A 166 -10.72 5.28 1.73
N PHE A 167 -9.50 5.79 1.53
CA PHE A 167 -8.47 5.91 2.54
C PHE A 167 -8.95 6.74 3.74
N LEU A 168 -9.41 7.97 3.50
CA LEU A 168 -9.91 8.86 4.54
C LEU A 168 -11.11 8.26 5.26
N GLY A 169 -12.09 7.73 4.53
CA GLY A 169 -13.28 7.08 5.08
C GLY A 169 -12.94 5.93 6.01
N SER A 170 -11.99 5.07 5.64
CA SER A 170 -11.56 3.95 6.47
C SER A 170 -10.97 4.39 7.81
N TRP A 171 -10.18 5.45 7.83
CA TRP A 171 -9.61 6.02 9.06
C TRP A 171 -10.63 6.74 9.92
N ILE A 172 -11.60 7.45 9.32
CA ILE A 172 -12.72 8.05 10.05
C ILE A 172 -13.50 6.98 10.80
N VAL A 173 -13.87 5.90 10.11
CA VAL A 173 -14.58 4.76 10.70
C VAL A 173 -13.74 4.10 11.79
N TYR A 174 -12.44 3.89 11.56
CA TYR A 174 -11.52 3.34 12.56
C TYR A 174 -11.51 4.16 13.86
N PHE A 175 -11.30 5.48 13.76
CA PHE A 175 -11.26 6.37 14.93
C PHE A 175 -12.62 6.48 15.61
N SER A 176 -13.72 6.44 14.85
CA SER A 176 -15.08 6.44 15.38
C SER A 176 -15.36 5.20 16.23
N ILE A 177 -14.96 4.01 15.76
CA ILE A 177 -15.10 2.75 16.50
C ILE A 177 -14.28 2.80 17.79
N ARG A 178 -13.08 3.34 17.74
CA ARG A 178 -12.14 3.33 18.87
C ARG A 178 -12.40 4.40 19.93
N LYS A 179 -12.78 5.61 19.50
CA LYS A 179 -12.94 6.79 20.39
C LYS A 179 -14.37 7.32 20.48
N GLY A 180 -15.34 6.65 19.87
CA GLY A 180 -16.74 7.08 19.86
C GLY A 180 -16.93 8.44 19.17
N LYS A 181 -17.90 9.25 19.65
CA LYS A 181 -18.26 10.54 19.04
C LYS A 181 -17.07 11.50 18.86
N LYS A 182 -16.10 11.51 19.81
CA LYS A 182 -14.89 12.35 19.71
C LYS A 182 -13.98 11.92 18.56
N GLY A 183 -13.89 10.61 18.30
CA GLY A 183 -13.11 10.08 17.17
C GLY A 183 -13.74 10.40 15.81
N PHE A 184 -15.07 10.37 15.73
CA PHE A 184 -15.80 10.74 14.53
C PHE A 184 -15.58 12.23 14.18
N ALA A 185 -15.71 13.13 15.16
CA ALA A 185 -15.47 14.56 14.96
C ALA A 185 -14.02 14.85 14.51
N ALA A 186 -13.03 14.18 15.12
CA ALA A 186 -11.63 14.31 14.72
C ALA A 186 -11.38 13.80 13.28
N GLY A 187 -12.02 12.68 12.90
CA GLY A 187 -11.94 12.13 11.55
C GLY A 187 -12.55 13.06 10.49
N LEU A 188 -13.72 13.63 10.76
CA LEU A 188 -14.34 14.64 9.90
C LEU A 188 -13.47 15.88 9.77
N TYR A 189 -12.89 16.36 10.87
CA TYR A 189 -11.99 17.52 10.85
C TYR A 189 -10.78 17.29 9.94
N ILE A 190 -10.16 16.12 10.01
CA ILE A 190 -9.06 15.74 9.10
C ILE A 190 -9.52 15.71 7.64
N MET A 191 -10.73 15.21 7.37
CA MET A 191 -11.29 15.17 6.02
C MET A 191 -11.55 16.57 5.42
N PHE A 192 -11.89 17.55 6.26
CA PHE A 192 -12.10 18.94 5.81
C PHE A 192 -10.80 19.73 5.62
N LEU A 193 -9.68 19.26 6.20
CA LEU A 193 -8.35 19.88 6.05
C LEU A 193 -7.54 19.29 4.88
N ALA A 194 -7.95 18.16 4.32
CA ALA A 194 -7.33 17.46 3.19
C ALA A 194 -8.00 17.85 1.86
#